data_3700187a3debd81785df2c87f95e53e0
#
_entry.id   3700187a3debd81785df2c87f95e53e0
#
_cell.length_a   1.000
_cell.length_b   1.000
_cell.length_c   1.000
_cell.angle_alpha   90.00
_cell.angle_beta   90.00
_cell.angle_gamma   90.00
#
_symmetry.space_group_name_H-M   'P 1'
#
loop_
_entity.id
_entity.type
_entity.pdbx_description
1 polymer ?
#
loop_
_entity_poly.entity_id
_entity_poly.type
_entity_poly.pdbx_seq_one_letter_code
_entity_poly.pdbx_strand_id
1 'polypeptide(L)'
;MNTTAHAASQAPIKILRPILVGGAIAGTLDKISGFISFGLKSPQAIAAGLIGRSAAFQGGIATWTLGMLLHFFIAFTAAAIYCFASRKLKFLGDHWLVCGLFYGIAVFLVMNLVVLPLSALHLTGPYQLRGLIQGLLGHMVLVGLPISFSLHRFSE
;
A
#
# COMPACT_ATOMS: atom_id res chain seq x y z
N MET A 1 -32.28 -20.13 22.25
CA MET A 1 -31.85 -18.73 22.25
C MET A 1 -30.33 -18.68 22.28
N ASN A 2 -29.62 -18.76 21.17
CA ASN A 2 -28.15 -18.52 21.12
C ASN A 2 -27.56 -18.35 19.70
N THR A 3 -28.40 -17.92 18.74
CA THR A 3 -27.95 -17.75 17.34
C THR A 3 -27.41 -16.36 17.01
N THR A 4 -27.66 -15.35 17.83
CA THR A 4 -27.24 -13.95 17.57
C THR A 4 -25.82 -13.63 18.06
N ALA A 5 -25.30 -14.36 19.04
CA ALA A 5 -23.94 -14.12 19.58
C ALA A 5 -22.82 -14.64 18.64
N HIS A 6 -23.10 -15.65 17.81
CA HIS A 6 -22.09 -16.24 16.92
C HIS A 6 -21.84 -15.42 15.66
N ALA A 7 -22.85 -14.64 15.19
CA ALA A 7 -22.72 -13.82 13.99
C ALA A 7 -21.88 -12.54 14.21
N ALA A 8 -21.92 -11.97 15.41
CA ALA A 8 -21.20 -10.74 15.73
C ALA A 8 -19.68 -10.94 15.89
N SER A 9 -19.24 -12.15 16.28
CA SER A 9 -17.81 -12.48 16.48
C SER A 9 -17.05 -12.78 15.18
N GLN A 10 -17.72 -13.15 14.10
CA GLN A 10 -17.06 -13.51 12.84
C GLN A 10 -16.84 -12.34 11.87
N ALA A 11 -17.57 -11.24 12.03
CA ALA A 11 -17.47 -10.08 11.14
C ALA A 11 -16.08 -9.41 11.14
N PRO A 12 -15.37 -9.22 12.26
CA PRO A 12 -14.04 -8.62 12.27
C PRO A 12 -12.96 -9.54 11.64
N ILE A 13 -13.09 -10.86 11.77
CA ILE A 13 -12.11 -11.83 11.24
C ILE A 13 -12.19 -11.90 9.72
N LYS A 14 -13.38 -11.75 9.14
CA LYS A 14 -13.57 -11.79 7.68
C LYS A 14 -12.87 -10.65 6.95
N ILE A 15 -12.75 -9.47 7.55
CA ILE A 15 -12.07 -8.32 6.93
C ILE A 15 -10.56 -8.30 7.21
N LEU A 16 -10.11 -8.88 8.32
CA LEU A 16 -8.70 -8.87 8.70
C LEU A 16 -7.84 -9.70 7.73
N ARG A 17 -8.35 -10.86 7.29
CA ARG A 17 -7.62 -11.75 6.36
C ARG A 17 -7.26 -11.04 5.05
N PRO A 18 -8.20 -10.45 4.29
CA PRO A 18 -7.85 -9.75 3.06
C PRO A 18 -6.92 -8.55 3.29
N ILE A 19 -7.02 -7.85 4.41
CA ILE A 19 -6.09 -6.77 4.76
C ILE A 19 -4.67 -7.31 4.94
N LEU A 20 -4.51 -8.35 5.76
CA LEU A 20 -3.18 -8.92 6.04
C LEU A 20 -2.57 -9.55 4.79
N VAL A 21 -3.32 -10.37 4.07
CA VAL A 21 -2.81 -11.06 2.87
C VAL A 21 -2.57 -10.07 1.73
N GLY A 22 -3.55 -9.21 1.43
CA GLY A 22 -3.43 -8.20 0.38
C GLY A 22 -2.32 -7.20 0.66
N GLY A 23 -2.24 -6.68 1.89
CA GLY A 23 -1.19 -5.75 2.30
C GLY A 23 0.21 -6.37 2.30
N ALA A 24 0.35 -7.63 2.77
CA ALA A 24 1.63 -8.32 2.75
C ALA A 24 2.12 -8.60 1.31
N ILE A 25 1.25 -9.11 0.44
CA ILE A 25 1.60 -9.40 -0.96
C ILE A 25 1.93 -8.09 -1.68
N ALA A 26 1.05 -7.08 -1.61
CA ALA A 26 1.27 -5.79 -2.24
C ALA A 26 2.56 -5.13 -1.74
N GLY A 27 2.76 -5.06 -0.43
CA GLY A 27 3.96 -4.48 0.16
C GLY A 27 5.24 -5.21 -0.25
N THR A 28 5.19 -6.55 -0.34
CA THR A 28 6.35 -7.34 -0.78
C THR A 28 6.68 -7.11 -2.25
N LEU A 29 5.68 -7.19 -3.13
CA LEU A 29 5.88 -7.01 -4.57
C LEU A 29 6.36 -5.59 -4.90
N ASP A 30 5.74 -4.58 -4.31
CA ASP A 30 6.16 -3.20 -4.50
C ASP A 30 7.56 -2.94 -3.92
N LYS A 31 7.90 -3.56 -2.78
CA LYS A 31 9.26 -3.44 -2.22
C LYS A 31 10.32 -4.10 -3.11
N ILE A 32 10.04 -5.27 -3.67
CA ILE A 32 10.94 -5.92 -4.64
C ILE A 32 11.16 -5.01 -5.86
N SER A 33 10.08 -4.45 -6.42
CA SER A 33 10.17 -3.46 -7.50
C SER A 33 10.99 -2.24 -7.10
N GLY A 34 10.82 -1.75 -5.87
CA GLY A 34 11.60 -0.66 -5.31
C GLY A 34 13.09 -0.97 -5.19
N PHE A 35 13.46 -2.19 -4.80
CA PHE A 35 14.86 -2.63 -4.77
C PHE A 35 15.47 -2.73 -6.17
N ILE A 36 14.72 -3.19 -7.16
CA ILE A 36 15.17 -3.27 -8.54
C ILE A 36 15.38 -1.86 -9.13
N SER A 37 14.46 -0.94 -8.84
CA SER A 37 14.47 0.41 -9.44
C SER A 37 15.41 1.39 -8.74
N PHE A 38 15.53 1.30 -7.41
CA PHE A 38 16.24 2.28 -6.56
C PHE A 38 17.36 1.68 -5.72
N GLY A 39 17.59 0.37 -5.80
CA GLY A 39 18.61 -0.35 -5.07
C GLY A 39 18.31 -0.56 -3.58
N LEU A 40 19.26 -1.15 -2.86
CA LEU A 40 19.10 -1.56 -1.46
C LEU A 40 18.91 -0.41 -0.46
N LYS A 41 19.15 0.83 -0.89
CA LYS A 41 18.91 2.03 -0.08
C LYS A 41 17.47 2.55 -0.18
N SER A 42 16.59 1.89 -0.96
CA SER A 42 15.19 2.30 -1.13
C SER A 42 14.40 2.40 0.19
N PRO A 43 14.62 1.55 1.23
CA PRO A 43 13.97 1.76 2.52
C PRO A 43 14.39 3.06 3.21
N GLN A 44 15.67 3.42 3.14
CA GLN A 44 16.14 4.69 3.71
C GLN A 44 15.53 5.91 3.00
N ALA A 45 15.25 5.80 1.70
CA ALA A 45 14.51 6.85 0.98
C ALA A 45 13.07 7.01 1.51
N ILE A 46 12.41 5.93 1.93
CA ILE A 46 11.09 5.99 2.57
C ILE A 46 11.21 6.60 3.99
N ALA A 47 12.20 6.17 4.78
CA ALA A 47 12.48 6.75 6.09
C ALA A 47 12.75 8.26 6.00
N ALA A 48 13.39 8.72 4.92
CA ALA A 48 13.66 10.14 4.68
C ALA A 48 12.37 10.98 4.58
N GLY A 49 11.27 10.39 4.19
CA GLY A 49 9.96 11.04 4.21
C GLY A 49 9.48 11.41 5.62
N LEU A 50 9.95 10.70 6.65
CA LEU A 50 9.60 10.98 8.05
C LEU A 50 10.66 11.81 8.77
N ILE A 51 11.95 11.47 8.62
CA ILE A 51 13.04 12.03 9.44
C ILE A 51 14.00 12.94 8.66
N GLY A 52 13.73 13.19 7.39
CA GLY A 52 14.58 13.98 6.49
C GLY A 52 15.73 13.18 5.89
N ARG A 53 16.27 13.68 4.79
CA ARG A 53 17.23 12.98 3.94
C ARG A 53 18.54 12.67 4.66
N SER A 54 19.14 13.67 5.32
CA SER A 54 20.43 13.51 5.99
C SER A 54 20.37 12.42 7.07
N ALA A 55 19.42 12.52 8.00
CA ALA A 55 19.26 11.55 9.08
C ALA A 55 18.98 10.13 8.55
N ALA A 56 18.13 10.00 7.51
CA ALA A 56 17.77 8.70 6.96
C ALA A 56 18.96 7.96 6.35
N PHE A 57 19.83 8.65 5.59
CA PHE A 57 20.96 8.00 4.91
C PHE A 57 22.20 7.83 5.80
N GLN A 58 22.30 8.55 6.91
CA GLN A 58 23.37 8.40 7.90
C GLN A 58 23.04 7.39 9.02
N GLY A 59 21.77 7.06 9.23
CA GLY A 59 21.32 6.20 10.33
C GLY A 59 21.50 4.69 10.13
N GLY A 60 22.13 4.27 9.04
CA GLY A 60 22.51 2.88 8.79
C GLY A 60 21.32 1.90 8.82
N ILE A 61 21.49 0.79 9.54
CA ILE A 61 20.47 -0.28 9.61
C ILE A 61 19.21 0.16 10.34
N ALA A 62 19.31 1.05 11.32
CA ALA A 62 18.14 1.52 12.07
C ALA A 62 17.15 2.26 11.17
N THR A 63 17.65 3.17 10.35
CA THR A 63 16.80 3.92 9.38
C THR A 63 16.36 3.05 8.21
N TRP A 64 17.14 2.06 7.81
CA TRP A 64 16.72 1.06 6.86
C TRP A 64 15.52 0.26 7.37
N THR A 65 15.59 -0.22 8.62
CA THR A 65 14.48 -0.94 9.28
C THR A 65 13.26 -0.04 9.45
N LEU A 66 13.45 1.22 9.86
CA LEU A 66 12.37 2.20 9.95
C LEU A 66 11.66 2.35 8.59
N GLY A 67 12.40 2.47 7.50
CA GLY A 67 11.84 2.58 6.16
C GLY A 67 11.05 1.34 5.74
N MET A 68 11.52 0.14 6.09
CA MET A 68 10.78 -1.11 5.86
C MET A 68 9.48 -1.15 6.66
N LEU A 69 9.49 -0.76 7.92
CA LEU A 69 8.28 -0.69 8.76
C LEU A 69 7.27 0.31 8.21
N LEU A 70 7.72 1.51 7.84
CA LEU A 70 6.87 2.52 7.22
C LEU A 70 6.27 2.03 5.90
N HIS A 71 7.05 1.36 5.06
CA HIS A 71 6.58 0.80 3.81
C HIS A 71 5.42 -0.19 4.01
N PHE A 72 5.61 -1.18 4.88
CA PHE A 72 4.55 -2.14 5.16
C PHE A 72 3.36 -1.51 5.89
N PHE A 73 3.60 -0.53 6.78
CA PHE A 73 2.50 0.24 7.39
C PHE A 73 1.64 0.92 6.33
N ILE A 74 2.24 1.56 5.33
CA ILE A 74 1.52 2.18 4.22
C ILE A 74 0.75 1.12 3.40
N ALA A 75 1.38 -0.02 3.09
CA ALA A 75 0.75 -1.09 2.32
C ALA A 75 -0.47 -1.69 3.05
N PHE A 76 -0.36 -1.95 4.35
CA PHE A 76 -1.48 -2.43 5.16
C PHE A 76 -2.58 -1.38 5.32
N THR A 77 -2.22 -0.10 5.44
CA THR A 77 -3.18 1.01 5.49
C THR A 77 -3.96 1.09 4.18
N ALA A 78 -3.29 0.99 3.04
CA ALA A 78 -3.95 0.95 1.73
C ALA A 78 -4.89 -0.25 1.63
N ALA A 79 -4.46 -1.46 2.03
CA ALA A 79 -5.32 -2.64 2.04
C ALA A 79 -6.54 -2.46 2.95
N ALA A 80 -6.34 -1.86 4.13
CA ALA A 80 -7.43 -1.57 5.06
C ALA A 80 -8.46 -0.60 4.47
N ILE A 81 -8.01 0.51 3.87
CA ILE A 81 -8.88 1.49 3.22
C ILE A 81 -9.74 0.82 2.14
N TYR A 82 -9.16 0.01 1.25
CA TYR A 82 -9.89 -0.70 0.22
C TYR A 82 -10.93 -1.66 0.81
N CYS A 83 -10.53 -2.48 1.78
CA CYS A 83 -11.40 -3.44 2.43
C CYS A 83 -12.53 -2.77 3.23
N PHE A 84 -12.28 -1.62 3.87
CA PHE A 84 -13.35 -0.88 4.56
C PHE A 84 -14.30 -0.21 3.57
N ALA A 85 -13.80 0.33 2.45
CA ALA A 85 -14.61 0.92 1.39
C ALA A 85 -15.57 -0.12 0.77
N SER A 86 -15.09 -1.36 0.57
CA SER A 86 -15.88 -2.45 -0.01
C SER A 86 -17.11 -2.83 0.83
N ARG A 87 -17.13 -2.50 2.12
CA ARG A 87 -18.32 -2.74 2.98
C ARG A 87 -19.54 -1.91 2.54
N LYS A 88 -19.30 -0.73 1.96
CA LYS A 88 -20.34 0.12 1.39
C LYS A 88 -20.45 -0.04 -0.13
N LEU A 89 -19.37 -0.36 -0.81
CA LEU A 89 -19.22 -0.43 -2.25
C LEU A 89 -18.95 -1.88 -2.68
N LYS A 90 -19.99 -2.72 -2.70
CA LYS A 90 -19.88 -4.16 -2.98
C LYS A 90 -19.24 -4.47 -4.34
N PHE A 91 -19.43 -3.59 -5.34
CA PHE A 91 -18.84 -3.74 -6.66
C PHE A 91 -17.29 -3.79 -6.65
N LEU A 92 -16.63 -3.32 -5.56
CA LEU A 92 -15.18 -3.43 -5.40
C LEU A 92 -14.70 -4.89 -5.29
N GLY A 93 -15.53 -5.76 -4.73
CA GLY A 93 -15.26 -7.21 -4.68
C GLY A 93 -15.66 -7.91 -5.98
N ASP A 94 -16.82 -7.52 -6.56
CA ASP A 94 -17.37 -8.17 -7.76
C ASP A 94 -16.52 -7.90 -9.00
N HIS A 95 -15.99 -6.68 -9.13
CA HIS A 95 -15.17 -6.24 -10.28
C HIS A 95 -13.71 -6.00 -9.86
N TRP A 96 -13.14 -6.93 -9.11
CA TRP A 96 -11.83 -6.80 -8.47
C TRP A 96 -10.71 -6.39 -9.43
N LEU A 97 -10.70 -6.89 -10.68
CA LEU A 97 -9.64 -6.57 -11.64
C LEU A 97 -9.65 -5.08 -12.01
N VAL A 98 -10.79 -4.56 -12.43
CA VAL A 98 -10.92 -3.16 -12.83
C VAL A 98 -10.76 -2.24 -11.63
N CYS A 99 -11.44 -2.56 -10.54
CA CYS A 99 -11.36 -1.77 -9.30
C CYS A 99 -9.95 -1.78 -8.72
N GLY A 100 -9.22 -2.89 -8.80
CA GLY A 100 -7.84 -2.98 -8.37
C GLY A 100 -6.91 -2.08 -9.18
N LEU A 101 -7.03 -2.07 -10.50
CA LEU A 101 -6.23 -1.18 -11.35
C LEU A 101 -6.49 0.30 -11.02
N PHE A 102 -7.75 0.71 -10.91
CA PHE A 102 -8.10 2.09 -10.53
C PHE A 102 -7.67 2.44 -9.11
N TYR A 103 -7.74 1.48 -8.19
CA TYR A 103 -7.24 1.67 -6.83
C TYR A 103 -5.73 1.89 -6.81
N GLY A 104 -4.96 1.14 -7.60
CA GLY A 104 -3.53 1.37 -7.78
C GLY A 104 -3.21 2.77 -8.30
N ILE A 105 -4.00 3.30 -9.25
CA ILE A 105 -3.89 4.69 -9.70
C ILE A 105 -4.16 5.65 -8.53
N ALA A 106 -5.21 5.43 -7.76
CA ALA A 106 -5.55 6.28 -6.62
C ALA A 106 -4.43 6.30 -5.57
N VAL A 107 -3.86 5.14 -5.23
CA VAL A 107 -2.72 5.04 -4.31
C VAL A 107 -1.51 5.80 -4.86
N PHE A 108 -1.17 5.61 -6.14
CA PHE A 108 -0.08 6.34 -6.79
C PHE A 108 -0.26 7.85 -6.71
N LEU A 109 -1.47 8.35 -7.00
CA LEU A 109 -1.78 9.79 -6.94
C LEU A 109 -1.68 10.33 -5.51
N VAL A 110 -2.24 9.62 -4.52
CA VAL A 110 -2.13 10.00 -3.11
C VAL A 110 -0.67 10.07 -2.67
N MET A 111 0.14 9.07 -3.04
CA MET A 111 1.56 9.07 -2.70
C MET A 111 2.30 10.27 -3.29
N ASN A 112 2.08 10.59 -4.56
CA ASN A 112 2.83 11.64 -5.25
C ASN A 112 2.29 13.07 -5.01
N LEU A 113 0.98 13.22 -4.81
CA LEU A 113 0.34 14.53 -4.68
C LEU A 113 0.07 14.94 -3.22
N VAL A 114 0.08 13.98 -2.31
CA VAL A 114 -0.22 14.24 -0.90
C VAL A 114 0.94 13.81 0.00
N VAL A 115 1.32 12.52 -0.02
CA VAL A 115 2.30 11.99 0.94
C VAL A 115 3.68 12.58 0.72
N LEU A 116 4.21 12.54 -0.50
CA LEU A 116 5.56 13.06 -0.80
C LEU A 116 5.68 14.58 -0.58
N PRO A 117 4.73 15.43 -1.02
CA PRO A 117 4.79 16.87 -0.72
C PRO A 117 4.68 17.21 0.76
N LEU A 118 3.86 16.48 1.53
CA LEU A 118 3.67 16.69 2.97
C LEU A 118 4.75 16.04 3.83
N SER A 119 5.57 15.15 3.25
CA SER A 119 6.67 14.50 3.95
C SER A 119 7.82 15.47 4.25
N ALA A 120 8.77 15.05 5.10
CA ALA A 120 9.99 15.83 5.38
C ALA A 120 10.91 16.03 4.15
N LEU A 121 10.58 15.41 3.01
CA LEU A 121 11.28 15.61 1.74
C LEU A 121 10.73 16.79 0.94
N HIS A 122 9.46 17.20 1.19
CA HIS A 122 8.77 18.29 0.46
C HIS A 122 8.88 18.18 -1.06
N LEU A 123 8.78 16.96 -1.60
CA LEU A 123 8.96 16.69 -3.03
C LEU A 123 7.74 17.16 -3.83
N THR A 124 7.93 18.18 -4.66
CA THR A 124 6.86 18.78 -5.49
C THR A 124 7.14 18.68 -7.00
N GLY A 125 8.09 17.87 -7.42
CA GLY A 125 8.55 17.72 -8.81
C GLY A 125 9.76 18.62 -9.15
N PRO A 126 10.18 18.73 -10.40
CA PRO A 126 9.63 18.02 -11.57
C PRO A 126 9.93 16.52 -11.55
N TYR A 127 8.94 15.71 -11.95
CA TYR A 127 9.09 14.28 -12.04
C TYR A 127 9.51 13.85 -13.45
N GLN A 128 10.42 12.87 -13.54
CA GLN A 128 10.76 12.28 -14.83
C GLN A 128 9.59 11.41 -15.33
N LEU A 129 9.16 11.60 -16.57
CA LEU A 129 8.03 10.89 -17.18
C LEU A 129 8.19 9.37 -17.08
N ARG A 130 9.40 8.85 -17.31
CA ARG A 130 9.68 7.42 -17.17
C ARG A 130 9.40 6.90 -15.78
N GLY A 131 9.82 7.62 -14.73
CA GLY A 131 9.57 7.27 -13.33
C GLY A 131 8.10 7.32 -12.97
N LEU A 132 7.35 8.31 -13.50
CA LEU A 132 5.90 8.39 -13.31
C LEU A 132 5.18 7.20 -13.93
N ILE A 133 5.51 6.83 -15.18
CA ILE A 133 4.90 5.69 -15.87
C ILE A 133 5.22 4.38 -15.12
N GLN A 134 6.49 4.15 -14.75
CA GLN A 134 6.90 2.97 -14.00
C GLN A 134 6.20 2.90 -12.63
N GLY A 135 6.15 4.00 -11.91
CA GLY A 135 5.48 4.09 -10.61
C GLY A 135 3.97 3.84 -10.74
N LEU A 136 3.32 4.45 -11.73
CA LEU A 136 1.89 4.26 -11.99
C LEU A 136 1.56 2.80 -12.29
N LEU A 137 2.26 2.20 -13.27
CA LEU A 137 2.06 0.80 -13.65
C LEU A 137 2.40 -0.15 -12.49
N GLY A 138 3.46 0.14 -11.73
CA GLY A 138 3.83 -0.60 -10.52
C GLY A 138 2.70 -0.61 -9.50
N HIS A 139 2.15 0.55 -9.16
CA HIS A 139 1.05 0.63 -8.19
C HIS A 139 -0.23 -0.04 -8.70
N MET A 140 -0.55 0.06 -9.99
CA MET A 140 -1.70 -0.62 -10.58
C MET A 140 -1.59 -2.14 -10.43
N VAL A 141 -0.43 -2.71 -10.79
CA VAL A 141 -0.24 -4.16 -10.88
C VAL A 141 0.23 -4.77 -9.56
N LEU A 142 1.19 -4.13 -8.87
CA LEU A 142 1.84 -4.71 -7.69
C LEU A 142 1.16 -4.31 -6.38
N VAL A 143 0.34 -3.25 -6.37
CA VAL A 143 -0.39 -2.79 -5.19
C VAL A 143 -1.89 -2.99 -5.35
N GLY A 144 -2.49 -2.40 -6.35
CA GLY A 144 -3.93 -2.39 -6.54
C GLY A 144 -4.51 -3.79 -6.78
N LEU A 145 -3.94 -4.56 -7.71
CA LEU A 145 -4.44 -5.91 -8.02
C LEU A 145 -4.32 -6.88 -6.84
N PRO A 146 -3.19 -7.01 -6.13
CA PRO A 146 -3.11 -7.93 -5.00
C PRO A 146 -4.09 -7.60 -3.87
N ILE A 147 -4.30 -6.31 -3.59
CA ILE A 147 -5.24 -5.87 -2.56
C ILE A 147 -6.68 -6.23 -2.96
N SER A 148 -7.09 -5.89 -4.18
CA SER A 148 -8.45 -6.16 -4.65
C SER A 148 -8.73 -7.64 -4.84
N PHE A 149 -7.77 -8.40 -5.37
CA PHE A 149 -7.88 -9.85 -5.50
C PHE A 149 -7.99 -10.54 -4.13
N SER A 150 -7.20 -10.09 -3.15
CA SER A 150 -7.30 -10.61 -1.79
C SER A 150 -8.69 -10.39 -1.19
N LEU A 151 -9.27 -9.19 -1.37
CA LEU A 151 -10.64 -8.95 -0.95
C LEU A 151 -11.62 -9.90 -1.65
N HIS A 152 -11.58 -9.99 -2.98
CA HIS A 152 -12.45 -10.88 -3.76
C HIS A 152 -12.36 -12.33 -3.27
N ARG A 153 -11.16 -12.84 -3.09
CA ARG A 153 -10.92 -14.25 -2.67
C ARG A 153 -11.42 -14.59 -1.28
N PHE A 154 -11.43 -13.61 -0.35
CA PHE A 154 -11.87 -13.83 1.03
C PHE A 154 -13.26 -13.27 1.31
N SER A 155 -13.95 -12.70 0.32
CA SER A 155 -15.35 -12.25 0.41
C SER A 155 -16.35 -13.35 0.02
N GLU A 156 -15.84 -14.40 -0.66
CA GLU A 156 -16.60 -15.63 -0.94
C GLU A 156 -16.67 -16.51 0.32
#